data_698cf00a7cafc15415257572ff96daca
#
_entry.id   698cf00a7cafc15415257572ff96daca
#
_cell.length_a   1.000
_cell.length_b   1.000
_cell.length_c   1.000
_cell.angle_alpha   90.00
_cell.angle_beta   90.00
_cell.angle_gamma   90.00
#
_symmetry.space_group_name_H-M   'P 1'
#
loop_
_entity.id
_entity.type
_entity.pdbx_description
1 polymer ?
#
loop_
_entity_poly.entity_id
_entity_poly.type
_entity_poly.pdbx_seq_one_letter_code
_entity_poly.pdbx_strand_id
1 'polypeptide(L)'
;MSSFCKKTGLASSCDFIILNHIRVHSPPLGAYKLIPEKLRLQPVFLCIDDTMDGIQEAEAAAAKLGIELVPGVEISTEYHGREIHVLGYYVSPEYPRLKAMLEEFRDFRATRNERMVERLREEGFSITMEALVKKFPDSVLTRAHVARYLCETGQLPDIRTVFAEYLGENCRCYIQRPKISPVEAVTLILEAGGIAVLAHPVLCNLPEEERRQMIQEMKDAGMCGLEAVYSENTAEDEAHMRSLAKEYGLLLSGGSDFHGSNKPDIKLGVGKGNLHIPYAFLQGLKDRR
;
A
#
# COMPACT_ATOMS: atom_id res chain seq x y z
N MET A 1 34.54 -0.04 -16.11
CA MET A 1 34.22 1.33 -15.63
C MET A 1 34.09 2.24 -16.83
N SER A 2 32.87 2.55 -17.22
CA SER A 2 32.59 3.26 -18.46
C SER A 2 32.88 4.76 -18.31
N SER A 3 33.38 5.36 -19.39
CA SER A 3 33.83 6.76 -19.52
C SER A 3 32.73 7.81 -19.28
N PHE A 4 31.50 7.39 -19.07
CA PHE A 4 30.33 8.24 -18.87
C PHE A 4 30.22 8.80 -17.42
N CYS A 5 30.76 8.08 -16.43
CA CYS A 5 30.64 8.43 -15.02
C CYS A 5 31.52 9.60 -14.59
N LYS A 6 32.51 10.03 -15.43
CA LYS A 6 33.44 11.11 -15.09
C LYS A 6 33.00 12.52 -15.50
N LYS A 7 31.89 12.65 -16.23
CA LYS A 7 31.48 13.96 -16.81
C LYS A 7 30.34 14.69 -16.07
N THR A 8 29.65 14.04 -15.12
CA THR A 8 28.43 14.65 -14.54
C THR A 8 28.51 15.00 -13.06
N GLY A 9 29.62 14.71 -12.36
CA GLY A 9 29.77 15.05 -10.92
C GLY A 9 28.71 14.44 -10.00
N LEU A 10 27.86 13.54 -10.50
CA LEU A 10 26.91 12.78 -9.74
C LEU A 10 27.62 11.56 -9.15
N ALA A 11 27.61 11.42 -7.83
CA ALA A 11 27.93 10.19 -7.15
C ALA A 11 27.18 9.05 -7.85
N SER A 12 27.82 7.89 -7.97
CA SER A 12 27.37 6.73 -8.75
C SER A 12 25.84 6.53 -8.59
N SER A 13 25.12 6.67 -9.67
CA SER A 13 23.66 6.67 -9.76
C SER A 13 23.00 5.32 -9.43
N CYS A 14 23.73 4.38 -8.83
CA CYS A 14 23.29 3.04 -8.49
C CYS A 14 22.87 2.86 -7.01
N ASP A 15 22.87 3.92 -6.21
CA ASP A 15 22.75 3.80 -4.75
C ASP A 15 21.32 3.97 -4.21
N PHE A 16 20.31 4.14 -5.07
CA PHE A 16 18.95 4.46 -4.63
C PHE A 16 17.91 3.48 -5.15
N ILE A 17 16.87 3.24 -4.36
CA ILE A 17 15.70 2.45 -4.73
C ILE A 17 14.49 3.37 -4.76
N ILE A 18 13.62 3.13 -5.75
CA ILE A 18 12.27 3.69 -5.77
C ILE A 18 11.34 2.60 -5.24
N LEU A 19 11.04 2.67 -3.94
CA LEU A 19 9.97 1.88 -3.36
C LEU A 19 8.67 2.63 -3.54
N ASN A 20 7.76 2.05 -4.31
CA ASN A 20 6.46 2.62 -4.55
C ASN A 20 5.40 1.59 -4.28
N HIS A 21 4.59 1.88 -3.30
CA HIS A 21 3.26 1.31 -3.24
C HIS A 21 2.42 2.12 -4.22
N ILE A 22 2.03 1.53 -5.33
CA ILE A 22 1.14 2.18 -6.27
C ILE A 22 -0.24 1.60 -6.00
N ARG A 23 -1.07 2.35 -5.29
CA ARG A 23 -2.49 2.03 -5.17
C ARG A 23 -3.16 2.32 -6.51
N VAL A 24 -3.16 1.32 -7.39
CA VAL A 24 -3.87 1.41 -8.65
C VAL A 24 -5.07 0.48 -8.55
N HIS A 25 -6.23 1.04 -8.42
CA HIS A 25 -7.50 0.29 -8.43
C HIS A 25 -7.85 -0.28 -9.82
N SER A 26 -7.13 0.13 -10.81
CA SER A 26 -6.94 -0.46 -12.14
C SER A 26 -5.70 0.22 -12.69
N PRO A 27 -4.67 -0.49 -13.12
CA PRO A 27 -3.52 0.17 -13.70
C PRO A 27 -3.99 0.96 -14.92
N PRO A 28 -3.87 2.31 -14.93
CA PRO A 28 -4.12 3.01 -16.15
C PRO A 28 -3.07 2.53 -17.14
N LEU A 29 -3.48 2.15 -18.35
CA LEU A 29 -2.60 1.95 -19.48
C LEU A 29 -1.57 3.08 -19.49
N GLY A 30 -0.35 2.80 -19.04
CA GLY A 30 0.74 3.77 -19.00
C GLY A 30 1.21 4.22 -17.62
N ALA A 31 0.98 3.48 -16.51
CA ALA A 31 1.57 3.78 -15.20
C ALA A 31 3.09 3.95 -15.26
N TYR A 32 3.78 3.23 -16.19
CA TYR A 32 5.21 3.40 -16.47
C TYR A 32 5.58 4.77 -17.07
N LYS A 33 4.64 5.52 -17.67
CA LYS A 33 4.88 6.90 -18.15
C LYS A 33 5.07 7.88 -17.00
N LEU A 34 4.65 7.50 -15.80
CA LEU A 34 4.80 8.32 -14.60
C LEU A 34 6.21 8.25 -13.99
N ILE A 35 7.05 7.28 -14.43
CA ILE A 35 8.43 7.16 -13.92
C ILE A 35 9.27 8.27 -14.56
N PRO A 36 9.75 9.27 -13.80
CA PRO A 36 10.59 10.33 -14.33
C PRO A 36 11.85 9.75 -15.00
N GLU A 37 12.28 10.35 -16.11
CA GLU A 37 13.44 9.88 -16.89
C GLU A 37 14.72 9.72 -16.06
N LYS A 38 14.87 10.56 -15.03
CA LYS A 38 15.96 10.52 -14.05
C LYS A 38 15.97 9.24 -13.17
N LEU A 39 14.84 8.57 -13.06
CA LEU A 39 14.64 7.42 -12.18
C LEU A 39 14.62 6.09 -12.94
N ARG A 40 14.73 6.12 -14.28
CA ARG A 40 14.65 4.92 -15.15
C ARG A 40 15.80 3.91 -14.97
N LEU A 41 16.83 4.25 -14.23
CA LEU A 41 17.98 3.37 -13.97
C LEU A 41 17.95 2.74 -12.57
N GLN A 42 16.85 2.90 -11.84
CA GLN A 42 16.74 2.42 -10.45
C GLN A 42 15.69 1.31 -10.34
N PRO A 43 15.89 0.33 -9.43
CA PRO A 43 14.88 -0.68 -9.15
C PRO A 43 13.58 -0.05 -8.66
N VAL A 44 12.47 -0.63 -9.10
CA VAL A 44 11.13 -0.19 -8.70
C VAL A 44 10.43 -1.34 -7.98
N PHE A 45 9.97 -1.11 -6.77
CA PHE A 45 9.04 -1.99 -6.09
C PHE A 45 7.63 -1.58 -6.47
N LEU A 46 6.85 -2.51 -6.94
CA LEU A 46 5.45 -2.30 -7.26
C LEU A 46 4.61 -3.19 -6.35
N CYS A 47 4.09 -2.63 -5.28
CA CYS A 47 3.07 -3.27 -4.46
C CYS A 47 1.73 -2.63 -4.76
N ILE A 48 0.71 -3.47 -4.93
CA ILE A 48 -0.66 -3.03 -5.20
C ILE A 48 -1.53 -3.53 -4.06
N ASP A 49 -2.42 -2.68 -3.57
CA ASP A 49 -3.27 -2.99 -2.42
C ASP A 49 -4.26 -4.12 -2.75
N ASP A 50 -4.14 -5.22 -2.00
CA ASP A 50 -5.01 -6.39 -2.03
C ASP A 50 -5.30 -6.90 -3.47
N THR A 51 -4.34 -6.75 -4.38
CA THR A 51 -4.41 -7.31 -5.74
C THR A 51 -3.02 -7.43 -6.34
N MET A 52 -2.87 -8.26 -7.35
CA MET A 52 -1.68 -8.35 -8.20
C MET A 52 -2.01 -8.05 -9.67
N ASP A 53 -3.18 -7.51 -9.94
CA ASP A 53 -3.58 -7.11 -11.27
C ASP A 53 -2.64 -6.00 -11.79
N GLY A 54 -2.14 -6.14 -13.02
CA GLY A 54 -1.20 -5.17 -13.62
C GLY A 54 0.29 -5.45 -13.37
N ILE A 55 0.67 -6.40 -12.52
CA ILE A 55 2.09 -6.78 -12.33
C ILE A 55 2.70 -7.23 -13.66
N GLN A 56 2.00 -8.06 -14.45
CA GLN A 56 2.50 -8.52 -15.75
C GLN A 56 2.72 -7.37 -16.75
N GLU A 57 1.82 -6.38 -16.77
CA GLU A 57 1.99 -5.18 -17.60
C GLU A 57 3.21 -4.37 -17.15
N ALA A 58 3.37 -4.20 -15.85
CA ALA A 58 4.50 -3.49 -15.27
C ALA A 58 5.84 -4.20 -15.55
N GLU A 59 5.89 -5.53 -15.44
CA GLU A 59 7.07 -6.34 -15.80
C GLU A 59 7.45 -6.18 -17.28
N ALA A 60 6.46 -6.25 -18.16
CA ALA A 60 6.68 -6.05 -19.60
C ALA A 60 7.18 -4.63 -19.93
N ALA A 61 6.70 -3.62 -19.20
CA ALA A 61 7.16 -2.24 -19.34
C ALA A 61 8.56 -2.04 -18.77
N ALA A 62 8.84 -2.59 -17.58
CA ALA A 62 10.15 -2.53 -16.94
C ALA A 62 11.23 -3.19 -17.80
N ALA A 63 10.94 -4.36 -18.37
CA ALA A 63 11.85 -5.05 -19.30
C ALA A 63 12.21 -4.18 -20.53
N LYS A 64 11.23 -3.48 -21.10
CA LYS A 64 11.47 -2.58 -22.24
C LYS A 64 12.34 -1.36 -21.88
N LEU A 65 12.27 -0.92 -20.63
CA LEU A 65 12.98 0.24 -20.12
C LEU A 65 14.33 -0.10 -19.47
N GLY A 66 14.64 -1.40 -19.31
CA GLY A 66 15.83 -1.85 -18.59
C GLY A 66 15.78 -1.55 -17.08
N ILE A 67 14.57 -1.50 -16.51
CA ILE A 67 14.34 -1.24 -15.09
C ILE A 67 14.19 -2.58 -14.37
N GLU A 68 14.85 -2.72 -13.23
CA GLU A 68 14.60 -3.84 -12.34
C GLU A 68 13.27 -3.60 -11.61
N LEU A 69 12.28 -4.44 -11.84
CA LEU A 69 11.01 -4.43 -11.11
C LEU A 69 11.00 -5.52 -10.04
N VAL A 70 10.59 -5.16 -8.83
CA VAL A 70 10.28 -6.09 -7.75
C VAL A 70 8.77 -6.16 -7.63
N PRO A 71 8.14 -7.27 -8.08
CA PRO A 71 6.70 -7.42 -7.95
C PRO A 71 6.32 -7.66 -6.49
N GLY A 72 5.19 -7.11 -6.09
CA GLY A 72 4.71 -7.24 -4.72
C GLY A 72 3.21 -7.00 -4.58
N VAL A 73 2.74 -7.26 -3.38
CA VAL A 73 1.37 -6.97 -2.93
C VAL A 73 1.42 -6.28 -1.58
N GLU A 74 0.51 -5.36 -1.34
CA GLU A 74 0.23 -4.83 -0.01
C GLU A 74 -1.06 -5.44 0.50
N ILE A 75 -0.97 -6.24 1.57
CA ILE A 75 -2.12 -6.94 2.15
C ILE A 75 -2.62 -6.13 3.34
N SER A 76 -3.88 -5.73 3.25
CA SER A 76 -4.58 -5.08 4.36
C SER A 76 -5.02 -6.12 5.40
N THR A 77 -4.59 -5.94 6.64
CA THR A 77 -4.87 -6.83 7.77
C THR A 77 -5.47 -6.07 8.93
N GLU A 78 -5.84 -6.77 10.00
CA GLU A 78 -6.30 -6.14 11.23
C GLU A 78 -5.64 -6.75 12.46
N TYR A 79 -5.21 -5.89 13.38
CA TYR A 79 -4.67 -6.25 14.69
C TYR A 79 -5.33 -5.38 15.77
N HIS A 80 -6.03 -5.99 16.72
CA HIS A 80 -6.76 -5.31 17.82
C HIS A 80 -7.66 -4.15 17.35
N GLY A 81 -8.35 -4.32 16.21
CA GLY A 81 -9.23 -3.30 15.65
C GLY A 81 -8.51 -2.20 14.87
N ARG A 82 -7.21 -2.31 14.66
CA ARG A 82 -6.40 -1.38 13.86
C ARG A 82 -6.04 -1.98 12.52
N GLU A 83 -6.10 -1.18 11.49
CA GLU A 83 -5.65 -1.58 10.15
C GLU A 83 -4.12 -1.60 10.11
N ILE A 84 -3.57 -2.74 9.69
CA ILE A 84 -2.14 -2.98 9.57
C ILE A 84 -1.89 -3.45 8.15
N HIS A 85 -0.87 -2.92 7.50
CA HIS A 85 -0.50 -3.35 6.16
C HIS A 85 0.77 -4.20 6.17
N VAL A 86 0.76 -5.27 5.39
CA VAL A 86 1.89 -6.18 5.23
C VAL A 86 2.28 -6.25 3.76
N LEU A 87 3.54 -5.90 3.47
CA LEU A 87 4.10 -5.98 2.12
C LEU A 87 4.62 -7.37 1.86
N GLY A 88 4.21 -7.95 0.73
CA GLY A 88 4.77 -9.17 0.19
C GLY A 88 5.57 -8.88 -1.07
N TYR A 89 6.90 -8.97 -1.00
CA TYR A 89 7.75 -8.84 -2.18
C TYR A 89 8.03 -10.19 -2.82
N TYR A 90 8.15 -10.23 -4.13
CA TYR A 90 8.45 -11.44 -4.92
C TYR A 90 7.42 -12.58 -4.77
N VAL A 91 6.21 -12.29 -4.32
CA VAL A 91 5.15 -13.29 -4.19
C VAL A 91 4.74 -13.85 -5.55
N SER A 92 4.43 -15.13 -5.58
CA SER A 92 3.84 -15.76 -6.77
C SER A 92 2.37 -15.41 -6.87
N PRO A 93 1.92 -14.72 -7.94
CA PRO A 93 0.51 -14.43 -8.15
C PRO A 93 -0.36 -15.68 -8.37
N GLU A 94 0.27 -16.80 -8.73
CA GLU A 94 -0.41 -18.05 -9.00
C GLU A 94 -0.52 -18.98 -7.77
N TYR A 95 0.00 -18.53 -6.59
CA TYR A 95 -0.14 -19.31 -5.37
C TYR A 95 -1.63 -19.37 -4.95
N PRO A 96 -2.24 -20.58 -4.88
CA PRO A 96 -3.70 -20.68 -4.84
C PRO A 96 -4.37 -20.00 -3.64
N ARG A 97 -3.78 -20.10 -2.44
CA ARG A 97 -4.35 -19.49 -1.24
C ARG A 97 -4.29 -17.95 -1.28
N LEU A 98 -3.15 -17.40 -1.73
CA LEU A 98 -3.01 -15.94 -1.89
C LEU A 98 -3.99 -15.43 -2.95
N LYS A 99 -4.05 -16.11 -4.10
CA LYS A 99 -4.96 -15.76 -5.18
C LYS A 99 -6.42 -15.77 -4.73
N ALA A 100 -6.86 -16.83 -4.05
CA ALA A 100 -8.24 -16.94 -3.54
C ALA A 100 -8.56 -15.81 -2.53
N MET A 101 -7.64 -15.48 -1.63
CA MET A 101 -7.82 -14.38 -0.68
C MET A 101 -7.92 -13.03 -1.39
N LEU A 102 -7.06 -12.75 -2.36
CA LEU A 102 -7.09 -11.50 -3.13
C LEU A 102 -8.36 -11.39 -3.98
N GLU A 103 -8.84 -12.50 -4.55
CA GLU A 103 -10.13 -12.57 -5.24
C GLU A 103 -11.29 -12.29 -4.29
N GLU A 104 -11.32 -12.88 -3.10
CA GLU A 104 -12.33 -12.60 -2.07
C GLU A 104 -12.31 -11.11 -1.67
N PHE A 105 -11.14 -10.51 -1.48
CA PHE A 105 -11.02 -9.08 -1.16
C PHE A 105 -11.52 -8.20 -2.30
N ARG A 106 -11.20 -8.55 -3.55
CA ARG A 106 -11.70 -7.84 -4.74
C ARG A 106 -13.22 -7.93 -4.85
N ASP A 107 -13.78 -9.12 -4.73
CA ASP A 107 -15.23 -9.35 -4.83
C ASP A 107 -15.97 -8.65 -3.68
N PHE A 108 -15.41 -8.67 -2.48
CA PHE A 108 -15.93 -7.89 -1.38
C PHE A 108 -15.93 -6.38 -1.69
N ARG A 109 -14.84 -5.85 -2.29
CA ARG A 109 -14.78 -4.43 -2.68
C ARG A 109 -15.83 -4.10 -3.74
N ALA A 110 -16.05 -4.97 -4.72
CA ALA A 110 -17.05 -4.78 -5.75
C ALA A 110 -18.47 -4.68 -5.15
N THR A 111 -18.82 -5.56 -4.22
CA THR A 111 -20.15 -5.60 -3.60
C THR A 111 -20.31 -4.68 -2.39
N ARG A 112 -19.22 -4.30 -1.72
CA ARG A 112 -19.26 -3.46 -0.51
C ARG A 112 -20.01 -2.16 -0.72
N ASN A 113 -19.75 -1.49 -1.83
CA ASN A 113 -20.34 -0.18 -2.12
C ASN A 113 -21.85 -0.32 -2.38
N GLU A 114 -22.27 -1.37 -3.06
CA GLU A 114 -23.69 -1.68 -3.28
C GLU A 114 -24.40 -1.93 -1.94
N ARG A 115 -23.84 -2.79 -1.10
CA ARG A 115 -24.40 -3.09 0.22
C ARG A 115 -24.42 -1.87 1.15
N MET A 116 -23.40 -1.01 1.06
CA MET A 116 -23.35 0.25 1.83
C MET A 116 -24.42 1.23 1.35
N VAL A 117 -24.62 1.36 0.03
CA VAL A 117 -25.68 2.18 -0.56
C VAL A 117 -27.06 1.64 -0.17
N GLU A 118 -27.25 0.32 -0.16
CA GLU A 118 -28.49 -0.31 0.27
C GLU A 118 -28.81 0.03 1.74
N ARG A 119 -27.87 -0.13 2.67
CA ARG A 119 -28.04 0.26 4.07
C ARG A 119 -28.34 1.75 4.25
N LEU A 120 -27.68 2.62 3.48
CA LEU A 120 -27.97 4.05 3.51
C LEU A 120 -29.39 4.35 3.02
N ARG A 121 -29.90 3.62 2.02
CA ARG A 121 -31.28 3.74 1.57
C ARG A 121 -32.30 3.26 2.62
N GLU A 122 -31.97 2.20 3.34
CA GLU A 122 -32.77 1.72 4.47
C GLU A 122 -32.84 2.77 5.60
N GLU A 123 -31.76 3.54 5.80
CA GLU A 123 -31.71 4.69 6.73
C GLU A 123 -32.43 5.95 6.16
N GLY A 124 -33.00 5.89 4.95
CA GLY A 124 -33.78 6.97 4.35
C GLY A 124 -33.01 7.93 3.45
N PHE A 125 -31.74 7.65 3.15
CA PHE A 125 -30.96 8.53 2.24
C PHE A 125 -31.30 8.28 0.78
N SER A 126 -31.34 9.37 0.00
CA SER A 126 -31.52 9.33 -1.45
C SER A 126 -30.18 9.15 -2.16
N ILE A 127 -29.77 7.91 -2.34
CA ILE A 127 -28.48 7.54 -2.94
C ILE A 127 -28.62 6.25 -3.76
N THR A 128 -27.97 6.18 -4.92
CA THR A 128 -27.86 4.96 -5.75
C THR A 128 -26.44 4.81 -6.29
N MET A 129 -26.08 3.60 -6.69
CA MET A 129 -24.78 3.35 -7.32
C MET A 129 -24.64 4.14 -8.63
N GLU A 130 -25.70 4.23 -9.45
CA GLU A 130 -25.69 5.00 -10.69
C GLU A 130 -25.43 6.48 -10.45
N ALA A 131 -26.03 7.05 -9.38
CA ALA A 131 -25.81 8.45 -9.01
C ALA A 131 -24.38 8.70 -8.57
N LEU A 132 -23.77 7.76 -7.83
CA LEU A 132 -22.37 7.83 -7.43
C LEU A 132 -21.42 7.74 -8.64
N VAL A 133 -21.62 6.77 -9.53
CA VAL A 133 -20.82 6.62 -10.75
C VAL A 133 -20.93 7.87 -11.63
N LYS A 134 -22.15 8.41 -11.81
CA LYS A 134 -22.37 9.64 -12.57
C LYS A 134 -21.67 10.86 -11.95
N LYS A 135 -21.64 10.93 -10.62
CA LYS A 135 -21.03 12.04 -9.88
C LYS A 135 -19.51 11.98 -9.88
N PHE A 136 -18.96 10.78 -9.86
CA PHE A 136 -17.52 10.52 -9.78
C PHE A 136 -17.08 9.58 -10.92
N PRO A 137 -17.19 10.05 -12.18
CA PRO A 137 -16.76 9.26 -13.34
C PRO A 137 -15.25 9.00 -13.21
N ASP A 138 -14.81 7.86 -13.70
CA ASP A 138 -13.41 7.43 -13.71
C ASP A 138 -12.74 7.29 -12.33
N SER A 139 -13.55 7.31 -11.25
CA SER A 139 -13.07 7.15 -9.88
C SER A 139 -13.46 5.79 -9.32
N VAL A 140 -12.53 5.17 -8.61
CA VAL A 140 -12.89 4.02 -7.76
C VAL A 140 -13.66 4.53 -6.56
N LEU A 141 -14.89 4.10 -6.44
CA LEU A 141 -15.77 4.53 -5.38
C LEU A 141 -15.29 4.04 -4.02
N THR A 142 -15.09 4.97 -3.10
CA THR A 142 -14.69 4.73 -1.72
C THR A 142 -15.75 5.26 -0.76
N ARG A 143 -15.64 4.93 0.54
CA ARG A 143 -16.49 5.54 1.58
C ARG A 143 -16.44 7.06 1.57
N ALA A 144 -15.29 7.65 1.24
CA ALA A 144 -15.15 9.10 1.14
C ALA A 144 -16.00 9.70 0.00
N HIS A 145 -16.12 9.02 -1.14
CA HIS A 145 -16.99 9.44 -2.23
C HIS A 145 -18.46 9.39 -1.83
N VAL A 146 -18.88 8.35 -1.11
CA VAL A 146 -20.24 8.24 -0.57
C VAL A 146 -20.52 9.35 0.44
N ALA A 147 -19.61 9.59 1.38
CA ALA A 147 -19.74 10.68 2.34
C ALA A 147 -19.85 12.05 1.65
N ARG A 148 -18.97 12.30 0.69
CA ARG A 148 -19.00 13.53 -0.11
C ARG A 148 -20.31 13.68 -0.89
N TYR A 149 -20.84 12.61 -1.48
CA TYR A 149 -22.12 12.64 -2.18
C TYR A 149 -23.25 13.08 -1.24
N LEU A 150 -23.35 12.48 -0.04
CA LEU A 150 -24.38 12.82 0.95
C LEU A 150 -24.32 14.27 1.40
N CYS A 151 -23.11 14.80 1.59
CA CYS A 151 -22.91 16.21 1.94
C CYS A 151 -23.26 17.16 0.77
N GLU A 152 -22.75 16.88 -0.43
CA GLU A 152 -22.98 17.74 -1.61
C GLU A 152 -24.44 17.73 -2.09
N THR A 153 -25.22 16.70 -1.75
CA THR A 153 -26.66 16.65 -2.01
C THR A 153 -27.51 17.22 -0.85
N GLY A 154 -26.86 17.77 0.17
CA GLY A 154 -27.53 18.43 1.30
C GLY A 154 -28.22 17.46 2.28
N GLN A 155 -27.96 16.15 2.20
CA GLN A 155 -28.59 15.15 3.05
C GLN A 155 -27.93 15.06 4.43
N LEU A 156 -26.65 15.38 4.54
CA LEU A 156 -25.91 15.49 5.80
C LEU A 156 -25.01 16.74 5.80
N PRO A 157 -24.74 17.32 6.97
CA PRO A 157 -24.08 18.63 7.06
C PRO A 157 -22.59 18.59 6.66
N ASP A 158 -21.88 17.53 7.00
CA ASP A 158 -20.45 17.40 6.79
C ASP A 158 -19.97 15.95 6.79
N ILE A 159 -18.79 15.73 6.25
CA ILE A 159 -18.14 14.39 6.13
C ILE A 159 -17.89 13.77 7.51
N ARG A 160 -17.58 14.57 8.53
CA ARG A 160 -17.33 14.08 9.88
C ARG A 160 -18.56 13.42 10.46
N THR A 161 -19.73 14.04 10.31
CA THR A 161 -21.03 13.49 10.73
C THR A 161 -21.33 12.19 9.99
N VAL A 162 -21.08 12.13 8.66
CA VAL A 162 -21.28 10.90 7.88
C VAL A 162 -20.46 9.74 8.44
N PHE A 163 -19.18 9.96 8.75
CA PHE A 163 -18.34 8.90 9.31
C PHE A 163 -18.69 8.57 10.76
N ALA A 164 -19.01 9.57 11.58
CA ALA A 164 -19.32 9.34 12.99
C ALA A 164 -20.60 8.53 13.20
N GLU A 165 -21.60 8.67 12.33
CA GLU A 165 -22.93 8.08 12.55
C GLU A 165 -23.26 6.92 11.61
N TYR A 166 -22.70 6.90 10.39
CA TYR A 166 -23.13 5.97 9.33
C TYR A 166 -22.00 5.11 8.76
N LEU A 167 -20.87 5.67 8.34
CA LEU A 167 -19.86 4.99 7.54
C LEU A 167 -18.57 4.62 8.28
N GLY A 168 -18.38 5.12 9.48
CA GLY A 168 -17.24 4.76 10.33
C GLY A 168 -17.33 3.33 10.84
N GLU A 169 -16.25 2.81 11.39
CA GLU A 169 -16.23 1.47 11.96
C GLU A 169 -17.33 1.29 13.03
N ASN A 170 -18.01 0.17 12.96
CA ASN A 170 -19.15 -0.18 13.82
C ASN A 170 -20.38 0.73 13.70
N CYS A 171 -20.43 1.66 12.74
CA CYS A 171 -21.61 2.46 12.44
C CYS A 171 -22.63 1.67 11.60
N ARG A 172 -23.88 2.19 11.54
CA ARG A 172 -25.05 1.50 10.99
C ARG A 172 -24.90 1.03 9.54
N CYS A 173 -24.23 1.81 8.70
CA CYS A 173 -24.04 1.50 7.29
C CYS A 173 -22.63 0.99 6.98
N TYR A 174 -21.82 0.74 8.00
CA TYR A 174 -20.50 0.15 7.82
C TYR A 174 -20.61 -1.30 7.35
N ILE A 175 -19.90 -1.62 6.28
CA ILE A 175 -19.79 -2.99 5.79
C ILE A 175 -18.42 -3.52 6.20
N GLN A 176 -18.44 -4.42 7.17
CA GLN A 176 -17.22 -5.06 7.66
C GLN A 176 -16.64 -5.96 6.56
N ARG A 177 -15.36 -5.76 6.23
CA ARG A 177 -14.66 -6.60 5.27
C ARG A 177 -14.16 -7.89 5.92
N PRO A 178 -13.92 -8.95 5.13
CA PRO A 178 -13.11 -10.06 5.60
C PRO A 178 -11.77 -9.53 6.12
N LYS A 179 -11.36 -10.00 7.27
CA LYS A 179 -10.15 -9.56 7.93
C LYS A 179 -9.25 -10.77 8.13
N ILE A 180 -7.97 -10.60 7.83
CA ILE A 180 -6.94 -11.53 8.24
C ILE A 180 -6.01 -10.82 9.22
N SER A 181 -5.35 -11.59 10.06
CA SER A 181 -4.34 -11.06 10.97
C SER A 181 -3.03 -10.76 10.22
N PRO A 182 -2.15 -9.89 10.75
CA PRO A 182 -0.81 -9.69 10.20
C PRO A 182 0.00 -10.98 10.12
N VAL A 183 -0.15 -11.87 11.09
CA VAL A 183 0.52 -13.19 11.13
C VAL A 183 0.05 -14.09 9.98
N GLU A 184 -1.26 -14.12 9.69
CA GLU A 184 -1.80 -14.87 8.55
C GLU A 184 -1.29 -14.30 7.22
N ALA A 185 -1.20 -12.98 7.08
CA ALA A 185 -0.65 -12.34 5.89
C ALA A 185 0.83 -12.69 5.70
N VAL A 186 1.65 -12.65 6.76
CA VAL A 186 3.04 -13.09 6.73
C VAL A 186 3.12 -14.53 6.24
N THR A 187 2.33 -15.42 6.82
CA THR A 187 2.31 -16.84 6.44
C THR A 187 1.98 -17.04 4.96
N LEU A 188 0.92 -16.36 4.47
CA LEU A 188 0.52 -16.44 3.06
C LEU A 188 1.60 -15.92 2.10
N ILE A 189 2.26 -14.82 2.45
CA ILE A 189 3.36 -14.25 1.67
C ILE A 189 4.51 -15.24 1.56
N LEU A 190 4.91 -15.87 2.67
CA LEU A 190 6.00 -16.85 2.69
C LEU A 190 5.63 -18.11 1.92
N GLU A 191 4.42 -18.63 2.08
CA GLU A 191 3.92 -19.79 1.32
C GLU A 191 3.87 -19.50 -0.19
N ALA A 192 3.60 -18.23 -0.58
CA ALA A 192 3.66 -17.78 -1.97
C ALA A 192 5.11 -17.56 -2.49
N GLY A 193 6.13 -17.92 -1.70
CA GLY A 193 7.55 -17.77 -2.05
C GLY A 193 8.07 -16.34 -1.94
N GLY A 194 7.34 -15.46 -1.26
CA GLY A 194 7.67 -14.06 -1.09
C GLY A 194 8.42 -13.74 0.20
N ILE A 195 8.65 -12.45 0.41
CA ILE A 195 9.31 -11.85 1.57
C ILE A 195 8.32 -10.91 2.25
N ALA A 196 8.05 -11.12 3.54
CA ALA A 196 7.11 -10.31 4.30
C ALA A 196 7.81 -9.14 5.02
N VAL A 197 7.24 -7.95 4.89
CA VAL A 197 7.73 -6.70 5.49
C VAL A 197 6.54 -5.93 6.09
N LEU A 198 6.69 -5.41 7.31
CA LEU A 198 5.68 -4.53 7.92
C LEU A 198 5.71 -3.16 7.25
N ALA A 199 4.59 -2.72 6.69
CA ALA A 199 4.43 -1.42 6.03
C ALA A 199 4.21 -0.30 7.05
N HIS A 200 4.79 0.88 6.79
CA HIS A 200 4.58 2.16 7.49
C HIS A 200 4.07 2.02 8.96
N PRO A 201 4.81 1.36 9.86
CA PRO A 201 4.33 0.98 11.20
C PRO A 201 3.93 2.15 12.09
N VAL A 202 4.37 3.36 11.77
CA VAL A 202 3.96 4.59 12.47
C VAL A 202 2.46 4.85 12.28
N LEU A 203 1.89 4.53 11.12
CA LEU A 203 0.47 4.74 10.81
C LEU A 203 -0.47 3.76 11.50
N CYS A 204 0.05 2.67 12.08
CA CYS A 204 -0.78 1.66 12.75
C CYS A 204 -1.52 2.20 13.98
N ASN A 205 -1.11 3.36 14.52
CA ASN A 205 -1.70 4.01 15.69
C ASN A 205 -1.89 3.04 16.89
N LEU A 206 -0.97 2.11 17.06
CA LEU A 206 -0.92 1.19 18.20
C LEU A 206 -0.11 1.80 19.34
N PRO A 207 -0.50 1.53 20.60
CA PRO A 207 0.38 1.73 21.75
C PRO A 207 1.72 1.01 21.52
N GLU A 208 2.80 1.56 22.06
CA GLU A 208 4.15 1.02 21.83
C GLU A 208 4.28 -0.46 22.22
N GLU A 209 3.68 -0.84 23.35
CA GLU A 209 3.70 -2.23 23.82
C GLU A 209 2.99 -3.18 22.84
N GLU A 210 1.81 -2.79 22.38
CA GLU A 210 1.06 -3.60 21.40
C GLU A 210 1.78 -3.65 20.05
N ARG A 211 2.43 -2.56 19.62
CA ARG A 211 3.25 -2.54 18.41
C ARG A 211 4.41 -3.52 18.52
N ARG A 212 5.10 -3.54 19.65
CA ARG A 212 6.20 -4.47 19.94
C ARG A 212 5.75 -5.92 19.94
N GLN A 213 4.62 -6.19 20.58
CA GLN A 213 4.02 -7.52 20.58
C GLN A 213 3.68 -7.98 19.16
N MET A 214 3.00 -7.14 18.38
CA MET A 214 2.67 -7.44 16.98
C MET A 214 3.93 -7.71 16.14
N ILE A 215 4.97 -6.89 16.27
CA ILE A 215 6.24 -7.08 15.56
C ILE A 215 6.86 -8.43 15.94
N GLN A 216 6.85 -8.80 17.22
CA GLN A 216 7.36 -10.10 17.66
C GLN A 216 6.56 -11.26 17.06
N GLU A 217 5.23 -11.21 17.11
CA GLU A 217 4.36 -12.24 16.54
C GLU A 217 4.56 -12.40 15.03
N MET A 218 4.65 -11.29 14.29
CA MET A 218 4.94 -11.32 12.86
C MET A 218 6.34 -11.85 12.54
N LYS A 219 7.34 -11.48 13.34
CA LYS A 219 8.70 -12.00 13.21
C LYS A 219 8.75 -13.50 13.45
N ASP A 220 8.07 -13.99 14.48
CA ASP A 220 8.00 -15.42 14.80
C ASP A 220 7.31 -16.22 13.68
N ALA A 221 6.38 -15.59 12.95
CA ALA A 221 5.78 -16.12 11.74
C ALA A 221 6.70 -16.06 10.51
N GLY A 222 7.85 -15.38 10.59
CA GLY A 222 8.86 -15.32 9.53
C GLY A 222 8.97 -13.98 8.80
N MET A 223 8.30 -12.92 9.27
CA MET A 223 8.55 -11.56 8.76
C MET A 223 10.02 -11.19 8.95
N CYS A 224 10.65 -10.66 7.92
CA CYS A 224 12.07 -10.35 7.96
C CYS A 224 12.41 -8.86 7.80
N GLY A 225 11.45 -7.99 7.55
CA GLY A 225 11.73 -6.57 7.33
C GLY A 225 10.66 -5.63 7.90
N LEU A 226 11.03 -4.36 8.02
CA LEU A 226 10.20 -3.27 8.50
C LEU A 226 10.47 -2.02 7.67
N GLU A 227 9.40 -1.31 7.27
CA GLU A 227 9.49 -0.06 6.53
C GLU A 227 9.78 1.10 7.51
N ALA A 228 11.07 1.49 7.58
CA ALA A 228 11.52 2.55 8.45
C ALA A 228 11.54 3.92 7.75
N VAL A 229 11.85 3.93 6.44
CA VAL A 229 11.93 5.15 5.63
C VAL A 229 10.63 5.33 4.86
N TYR A 230 9.82 6.29 5.29
CA TYR A 230 8.47 6.48 4.75
C TYR A 230 8.17 7.98 4.56
N SER A 231 7.40 8.33 3.53
CA SER A 231 7.13 9.71 3.11
C SER A 231 6.61 10.65 4.21
N GLU A 232 5.85 10.11 5.14
CA GLU A 232 5.19 10.88 6.19
C GLU A 232 5.85 10.75 7.57
N ASN A 233 6.92 9.95 7.67
CA ASN A 233 7.69 9.88 8.91
C ASN A 233 8.44 11.18 9.18
N THR A 234 8.44 11.59 10.44
CA THR A 234 9.40 12.56 10.95
C THR A 234 10.78 11.91 11.09
N ALA A 235 11.82 12.72 11.33
CA ALA A 235 13.16 12.18 11.60
C ALA A 235 13.20 11.32 12.87
N GLU A 236 12.39 11.66 13.87
CA GLU A 236 12.22 10.91 15.10
C GLU A 236 11.52 9.57 14.86
N ASP A 237 10.48 9.56 14.04
CA ASP A 237 9.78 8.34 13.64
C ASP A 237 10.72 7.38 12.90
N GLU A 238 11.45 7.88 11.92
CA GLU A 238 12.44 7.08 11.19
C GLU A 238 13.50 6.51 12.12
N ALA A 239 14.07 7.32 13.01
CA ALA A 239 15.06 6.88 13.98
C ALA A 239 14.52 5.80 14.92
N HIS A 240 13.27 5.96 15.37
CA HIS A 240 12.58 4.97 16.20
C HIS A 240 12.35 3.66 15.45
N MET A 241 11.85 3.71 14.22
CA MET A 241 11.62 2.51 13.40
C MET A 241 12.94 1.78 13.06
N ARG A 242 14.01 2.52 12.80
CA ARG A 242 15.36 1.93 12.62
C ARG A 242 15.87 1.25 13.89
N SER A 243 15.59 1.83 15.06
CA SER A 243 15.93 1.22 16.36
C SER A 243 15.17 -0.08 16.59
N LEU A 244 13.85 -0.09 16.33
CA LEU A 244 13.02 -1.31 16.41
C LEU A 244 13.50 -2.38 15.43
N ALA A 245 13.77 -2.03 14.18
CA ALA A 245 14.30 -2.99 13.22
C ALA A 245 15.61 -3.63 13.70
N LYS A 246 16.51 -2.84 14.26
CA LYS A 246 17.76 -3.34 14.85
C LYS A 246 17.51 -4.25 16.05
N GLU A 247 16.62 -3.87 16.95
CA GLU A 247 16.29 -4.62 18.17
C GLU A 247 15.73 -6.02 17.82
N TYR A 248 14.82 -6.06 16.83
CA TYR A 248 14.21 -7.31 16.38
C TYR A 248 15.02 -8.06 15.31
N GLY A 249 16.17 -7.54 14.87
CA GLY A 249 16.99 -8.15 13.82
C GLY A 249 16.29 -8.18 12.45
N LEU A 250 15.44 -7.19 12.18
CA LEU A 250 14.72 -7.02 10.92
C LEU A 250 15.54 -6.22 9.93
N LEU A 251 15.35 -6.50 8.65
CA LEU A 251 15.87 -5.72 7.54
C LEU A 251 15.11 -4.40 7.43
N LEU A 252 15.80 -3.39 6.91
CA LEU A 252 15.17 -2.12 6.62
C LEU A 252 14.53 -2.13 5.23
N SER A 253 13.36 -1.53 5.15
CA SER A 253 12.68 -1.17 3.91
C SER A 253 12.28 0.31 3.95
N GLY A 254 11.75 0.78 2.84
CA GLY A 254 11.19 2.13 2.77
C GLY A 254 10.36 2.31 1.50
N GLY A 255 9.46 3.28 1.50
CA GLY A 255 8.56 3.53 0.39
C GLY A 255 7.99 4.94 0.35
N SER A 256 7.56 5.36 -0.84
CA SER A 256 6.86 6.63 -0.99
C SER A 256 5.38 6.53 -0.67
N ASP A 257 4.81 5.35 -0.76
CA ASP A 257 3.37 5.12 -0.65
C ASP A 257 2.59 6.05 -1.59
N PHE A 258 3.07 6.11 -2.85
CA PHE A 258 2.52 6.97 -3.89
C PHE A 258 1.15 6.45 -4.36
N HIS A 259 0.13 7.31 -4.27
CA HIS A 259 -1.26 6.97 -4.61
C HIS A 259 -1.84 7.85 -5.74
N GLY A 260 -0.99 8.42 -6.59
CA GLY A 260 -1.43 9.29 -7.67
C GLY A 260 -2.22 10.50 -7.16
N SER A 261 -3.38 10.74 -7.76
CA SER A 261 -4.26 11.85 -7.38
C SER A 261 -4.88 11.74 -5.99
N ASN A 262 -4.86 10.55 -5.37
CA ASN A 262 -5.39 10.35 -4.02
C ASN A 262 -4.46 10.89 -2.92
N LYS A 263 -3.14 10.96 -3.21
CA LYS A 263 -2.13 11.60 -2.36
C LYS A 263 -1.30 12.56 -3.22
N PRO A 264 -1.83 13.73 -3.60
CA PRO A 264 -1.22 14.62 -4.60
C PRO A 264 0.13 15.20 -4.15
N ASP A 265 0.37 15.28 -2.83
CA ASP A 265 1.61 15.80 -2.26
C ASP A 265 2.74 14.76 -2.21
N ILE A 266 2.42 13.48 -2.40
CA ILE A 266 3.39 12.40 -2.44
C ILE A 266 3.82 12.16 -3.89
N LYS A 267 5.11 12.29 -4.16
CA LYS A 267 5.67 12.04 -5.49
C LYS A 267 6.34 10.67 -5.55
N LEU A 268 6.22 10.05 -6.71
CA LEU A 268 6.83 8.76 -7.00
C LEU A 268 8.34 8.77 -6.70
N GLY A 269 8.81 7.88 -5.84
CA GLY A 269 10.23 7.67 -5.53
C GLY A 269 10.90 8.70 -4.64
N VAL A 270 10.26 9.84 -4.40
CA VAL A 270 10.86 10.93 -3.61
C VAL A 270 9.95 11.41 -2.47
N GLY A 271 8.74 10.85 -2.36
CA GLY A 271 7.79 11.23 -1.33
C GLY A 271 7.45 12.72 -1.36
N LYS A 272 7.56 13.39 -0.24
CA LYS A 272 7.46 14.86 -0.13
C LYS A 272 8.77 15.59 -0.49
N GLY A 273 9.72 14.90 -1.12
CA GLY A 273 11.08 15.38 -1.40
C GLY A 273 12.10 14.99 -0.33
N ASN A 274 11.69 14.18 0.63
CA ASN A 274 12.46 13.79 1.81
C ASN A 274 12.96 12.33 1.76
N LEU A 275 12.54 11.54 0.77
CA LEU A 275 12.91 10.13 0.73
C LEU A 275 14.28 9.91 0.09
N HIS A 276 15.08 9.10 0.81
CA HIS A 276 16.36 8.60 0.35
C HIS A 276 16.51 7.15 0.79
N ILE A 277 16.24 6.21 -0.11
CA ILE A 277 16.20 4.78 0.20
C ILE A 277 17.41 4.11 -0.46
N PRO A 278 18.41 3.64 0.34
CA PRO A 278 19.62 3.01 -0.19
C PRO A 278 19.34 1.68 -0.90
N TYR A 279 20.05 1.42 -2.00
CA TYR A 279 19.98 0.13 -2.71
C TYR A 279 20.30 -1.08 -1.81
N ALA A 280 21.12 -0.86 -0.78
CA ALA A 280 21.46 -1.89 0.21
C ALA A 280 20.22 -2.50 0.90
N PHE A 281 19.10 -1.76 1.00
CA PHE A 281 17.85 -2.31 1.55
C PHE A 281 17.29 -3.43 0.65
N LEU A 282 17.23 -3.17 -0.66
CA LEU A 282 16.83 -4.20 -1.62
C LEU A 282 17.80 -5.39 -1.61
N GLN A 283 19.11 -5.12 -1.58
CA GLN A 283 20.10 -6.20 -1.57
C GLN A 283 19.92 -7.09 -0.33
N GLY A 284 19.73 -6.50 0.85
CA GLY A 284 19.44 -7.27 2.06
C GLY A 284 18.19 -8.14 1.96
N LEU A 285 17.13 -7.63 1.33
CA LEU A 285 15.91 -8.41 1.08
C LEU A 285 16.15 -9.55 0.07
N LYS A 286 16.91 -9.29 -1.01
CA LYS A 286 17.28 -10.33 -1.99
C LYS A 286 18.08 -11.47 -1.38
N ASP A 287 18.99 -11.16 -0.47
CA ASP A 287 19.84 -12.16 0.19
C ASP A 287 19.06 -13.06 1.16
N ARG A 288 17.79 -12.72 1.45
CA ARG A 288 16.87 -13.52 2.27
C ARG A 288 15.95 -14.42 1.45
N ARG A 289 15.92 -14.25 0.15
CA ARG A 289 15.15 -15.07 -0.78
C ARG A 289 15.93 -16.35 -1.09
#